data_ffe636b951fec928345fc2ce51ecff09
#
_entry.id   ffe636b951fec928345fc2ce51ecff09
#
_cell.length_a   1.000
_cell.length_b   1.000
_cell.length_c   1.000
_cell.angle_alpha   90.00
_cell.angle_beta   90.00
_cell.angle_gamma   90.00
#
_symmetry.space_group_name_H-M   'P 1'
#
loop_
_entity.id
_entity.type
_entity.pdbx_description
1 polymer ?
#
loop_
_entity_poly.entity_id
_entity_poly.type
_entity_poly.pdbx_seq_one_letter_code
_entity_poly.pdbx_strand_id
1 'polypeptide(L)'
;GGTATNLVASSKHILYSDGSTMFDVLEDAGNIKANGTLTVSGNVEFDGGSFIFNQSSADVDFRIEGNGDANLFFTDAGNDRVGIKTGSPSTELHVVGGVKATGSIDFDGGGFVFNESHAAVDFRIETDTLTHAFFADGSADKIGIGTDSPTSALVTVSQANTSGAIACLTLDQDDTDQEFIRFDGTSASDQTKSLTTDTSVGSLTGHIRVNINGTDFWIPYYATN
;
A
#
# COMPACT_ATOMS: atom_id res chain seq x y z
N GLY A 1 8.21 -50.94 36.92
CA GLY A 1 8.04 -51.11 35.50
C GLY A 1 6.61 -51.49 35.18
N GLY A 2 5.77 -50.52 34.84
CA GLY A 2 4.42 -50.77 34.38
C GLY A 2 4.45 -51.32 32.97
N THR A 3 3.95 -52.51 32.73
CA THR A 3 3.71 -53.08 31.41
C THR A 3 2.63 -52.25 30.69
N ALA A 4 2.96 -51.74 29.55
CA ALA A 4 1.98 -51.10 28.67
C ALA A 4 0.90 -52.12 28.31
N THR A 5 -0.30 -51.90 28.77
CA THR A 5 -1.44 -52.72 28.40
C THR A 5 -2.02 -52.12 27.12
N ASN A 6 -2.01 -52.93 26.07
CA ASN A 6 -2.68 -52.57 24.84
C ASN A 6 -4.19 -52.46 25.07
N LEU A 7 -4.70 -51.27 25.22
CA LEU A 7 -6.12 -50.99 25.46
C LEU A 7 -6.92 -51.10 24.17
N VAL A 8 -7.27 -52.30 23.78
CA VAL A 8 -8.31 -52.54 22.76
C VAL A 8 -9.65 -52.63 23.48
N ALA A 9 -10.39 -51.56 23.57
CA ALA A 9 -11.71 -51.59 24.17
C ALA A 9 -12.72 -50.70 23.42
N SER A 10 -13.89 -51.26 23.31
CA SER A 10 -15.09 -50.55 22.92
C SER A 10 -15.48 -49.52 23.97
N SER A 11 -15.38 -48.24 23.62
CA SER A 11 -16.02 -47.12 24.28
C SER A 11 -15.43 -46.55 25.58
N LYS A 12 -14.56 -45.63 25.52
CA LYS A 12 -14.03 -44.66 26.50
C LYS A 12 -12.64 -44.99 27.00
N HIS A 13 -11.67 -44.40 26.39
CA HIS A 13 -10.29 -44.43 26.85
C HIS A 13 -9.95 -43.18 27.63
N ILE A 14 -9.49 -43.34 28.87
CA ILE A 14 -8.93 -42.27 29.69
C ILE A 14 -7.50 -42.64 29.95
N LEU A 15 -6.57 -41.85 29.48
CA LEU A 15 -5.15 -41.99 29.77
C LEU A 15 -4.81 -41.08 30.95
N TYR A 16 -4.26 -41.66 32.02
CA TYR A 16 -3.73 -40.96 33.17
C TYR A 16 -2.22 -40.89 33.08
N SER A 17 -1.65 -39.76 33.45
CA SER A 17 -0.23 -39.58 33.62
C SER A 17 0.16 -39.65 35.07
N ASP A 18 1.33 -40.21 35.35
CA ASP A 18 2.02 -40.17 36.65
C ASP A 18 2.83 -38.87 36.84
N GLY A 19 2.68 -37.91 35.93
CA GLY A 19 3.32 -36.60 35.98
C GLY A 19 4.55 -36.42 35.07
N SER A 20 4.98 -37.43 34.32
CA SER A 20 6.18 -37.31 33.48
C SER A 20 5.95 -37.38 31.99
N THR A 21 5.11 -38.23 31.46
CA THR A 21 4.76 -38.26 30.03
C THR A 21 3.35 -38.81 29.87
N MET A 22 2.48 -38.05 29.26
CA MET A 22 1.06 -38.42 29.19
C MET A 22 0.68 -39.27 27.98
N PHE A 23 1.38 -39.13 26.91
CA PHE A 23 1.13 -39.84 25.67
C PHE A 23 2.39 -39.86 24.82
N ASP A 24 2.94 -41.04 24.65
CA ASP A 24 4.10 -41.24 23.77
C ASP A 24 3.66 -42.17 22.65
N VAL A 25 3.58 -41.67 21.43
CA VAL A 25 3.38 -42.50 20.24
C VAL A 25 4.77 -42.83 19.70
N LEU A 26 5.30 -43.91 20.25
CA LEU A 26 6.54 -44.46 19.73
C LEU A 26 6.20 -45.37 18.55
N GLU A 27 6.80 -45.05 17.44
CA GLU A 27 7.09 -45.90 16.30
C GLU A 27 6.41 -45.64 14.96
N ASP A 28 7.26 -45.66 13.99
CA ASP A 28 7.19 -46.26 12.65
C ASP A 28 5.85 -46.00 11.88
N ALA A 29 5.59 -44.77 11.52
CA ALA A 29 4.41 -44.29 10.83
C ALA A 29 3.17 -44.05 11.73
N GLY A 30 3.40 -43.67 12.99
CA GLY A 30 2.31 -43.36 13.94
C GLY A 30 1.58 -42.06 13.63
N ASN A 31 0.39 -42.16 13.08
CA ASN A 31 -0.52 -41.02 12.95
C ASN A 31 -1.46 -40.95 14.15
N ILE A 32 -1.61 -39.79 14.79
CA ILE A 32 -2.69 -39.52 15.71
C ILE A 32 -3.90 -39.07 14.89
N LYS A 33 -4.96 -39.86 14.88
CA LYS A 33 -6.19 -39.54 14.20
C LYS A 33 -7.29 -39.25 15.23
N ALA A 34 -7.73 -37.98 15.26
CA ALA A 34 -8.95 -37.58 15.94
C ALA A 34 -10.12 -37.59 14.92
N ASN A 35 -11.14 -38.40 15.13
CA ASN A 35 -12.33 -38.45 14.27
C ASN A 35 -13.38 -37.42 14.68
N GLY A 36 -13.05 -36.52 15.60
CA GLY A 36 -13.86 -35.41 16.10
C GLY A 36 -12.98 -34.23 16.45
N THR A 37 -13.40 -33.44 17.41
CA THR A 37 -12.64 -32.29 17.90
C THR A 37 -11.49 -32.69 18.78
N LEU A 38 -10.29 -32.20 18.55
CA LEU A 38 -9.17 -32.22 19.47
C LEU A 38 -9.18 -30.92 20.28
N THR A 39 -9.42 -30.99 21.59
CA THR A 39 -9.35 -29.86 22.50
C THR A 39 -8.09 -29.93 23.33
N VAL A 40 -7.26 -28.90 23.26
CA VAL A 40 -6.05 -28.75 24.07
C VAL A 40 -6.19 -27.53 24.96
N SER A 41 -6.10 -27.70 26.28
CA SER A 41 -6.25 -26.59 27.24
C SER A 41 -4.95 -25.85 27.53
N GLY A 42 -3.82 -26.36 27.05
CA GLY A 42 -2.49 -25.74 27.16
C GLY A 42 -1.94 -25.32 25.82
N ASN A 43 -0.63 -25.10 25.80
CA ASN A 43 0.09 -24.81 24.56
C ASN A 43 0.17 -26.06 23.68
N VAL A 44 0.15 -25.85 22.37
CA VAL A 44 0.51 -26.87 21.37
C VAL A 44 1.81 -26.43 20.75
N GLU A 45 2.82 -27.26 20.80
CA GLU A 45 4.13 -27.05 20.22
C GLU A 45 4.33 -28.06 19.09
N PHE A 46 4.71 -27.58 17.93
CA PHE A 46 5.09 -28.37 16.77
C PHE A 46 6.56 -28.09 16.48
N ASP A 47 7.43 -29.00 16.88
CA ASP A 47 8.88 -28.89 16.70
C ASP A 47 9.36 -29.92 15.66
N GLY A 48 10.05 -29.46 14.66
CA GLY A 48 10.59 -30.26 13.57
C GLY A 48 9.54 -30.71 12.54
N GLY A 49 9.88 -30.63 11.26
CA GLY A 49 9.00 -31.05 10.18
C GLY A 49 8.05 -29.96 9.67
N SER A 50 7.20 -30.32 8.74
CA SER A 50 6.21 -29.43 8.14
C SER A 50 4.88 -29.51 8.89
N PHE A 51 4.24 -28.36 9.07
CA PHE A 51 2.89 -28.27 9.57
C PHE A 51 1.95 -27.92 8.42
N ILE A 52 1.08 -28.85 8.07
CA ILE A 52 0.20 -28.71 6.88
C ILE A 52 -1.24 -28.79 7.34
N PHE A 53 -1.98 -27.73 7.08
CA PHE A 53 -3.44 -27.72 7.15
C PHE A 53 -4.01 -28.09 5.78
N ASN A 54 -5.12 -28.83 5.76
CA ASN A 54 -5.86 -29.15 4.54
C ASN A 54 -5.03 -29.87 3.46
N GLN A 55 -4.25 -30.89 3.86
CA GLN A 55 -3.38 -31.67 2.96
C GLN A 55 -4.12 -32.28 1.76
N SER A 56 -5.41 -32.50 1.87
CA SER A 56 -6.23 -33.09 0.80
C SER A 56 -6.73 -32.07 -0.23
N SER A 57 -6.39 -30.79 -0.06
CA SER A 57 -6.89 -29.68 -0.89
C SER A 57 -8.43 -29.67 -1.01
N ALA A 58 -9.12 -29.97 0.06
CA ALA A 58 -10.56 -29.90 0.15
C ALA A 58 -11.00 -28.42 0.37
N ASP A 59 -12.25 -28.13 0.09
CA ASP A 59 -12.86 -26.83 0.46
C ASP A 59 -13.12 -26.81 1.98
N VAL A 60 -12.05 -26.66 2.75
CA VAL A 60 -12.04 -26.58 4.23
C VAL A 60 -11.18 -25.41 4.68
N ASP A 61 -11.82 -24.43 5.27
CA ASP A 61 -11.20 -23.20 5.71
C ASP A 61 -10.37 -23.40 6.99
N PHE A 62 -9.31 -22.62 7.12
CA PHE A 62 -8.57 -22.47 8.37
C PHE A 62 -8.78 -21.06 8.94
N ARG A 63 -9.03 -20.99 10.25
CA ARG A 63 -9.39 -19.74 10.91
C ARG A 63 -8.66 -19.58 12.26
N ILE A 64 -8.17 -18.37 12.51
CA ILE A 64 -7.70 -17.92 13.81
C ILE A 64 -8.62 -16.81 14.28
N GLU A 65 -9.20 -16.97 15.46
CA GLU A 65 -10.05 -15.97 16.09
C GLU A 65 -9.25 -15.08 17.04
N GLY A 66 -9.59 -13.81 17.09
CA GLY A 66 -9.16 -12.88 18.12
C GLY A 66 -10.22 -12.73 19.22
N ASN A 67 -9.94 -11.95 20.26
CA ASN A 67 -10.88 -11.71 21.35
C ASN A 67 -12.18 -11.00 20.92
N GLY A 68 -12.12 -10.23 19.86
CA GLY A 68 -13.28 -9.48 19.32
C GLY A 68 -13.46 -9.62 17.81
N ASP A 69 -12.72 -10.51 17.17
CA ASP A 69 -12.76 -10.72 15.73
C ASP A 69 -12.71 -12.23 15.43
N ALA A 70 -13.78 -12.76 14.87
CA ALA A 70 -13.88 -14.16 14.54
C ALA A 70 -13.02 -14.57 13.33
N ASN A 71 -12.52 -13.62 12.54
CA ASN A 71 -11.75 -13.85 11.33
C ASN A 71 -10.43 -13.06 11.35
N LEU A 72 -9.73 -13.05 12.49
CA LEU A 72 -8.45 -12.33 12.60
C LEU A 72 -7.46 -12.77 11.52
N PHE A 73 -7.40 -14.07 11.26
CA PHE A 73 -6.77 -14.66 10.08
C PHE A 73 -7.72 -15.72 9.52
N PHE A 74 -7.93 -15.72 8.23
CA PHE A 74 -8.85 -16.64 7.56
C PHE A 74 -8.26 -17.09 6.22
N THR A 75 -8.35 -18.38 5.92
CA THR A 75 -8.09 -18.91 4.58
C THR A 75 -9.40 -19.43 4.01
N ASP A 76 -9.78 -18.92 2.86
CA ASP A 76 -10.90 -19.36 2.04
C ASP A 76 -10.36 -20.40 1.05
N ALA A 77 -10.48 -21.67 1.40
CA ALA A 77 -9.92 -22.76 0.61
C ALA A 77 -10.68 -22.99 -0.70
N GLY A 78 -11.97 -22.61 -0.75
CA GLY A 78 -12.78 -22.73 -1.96
C GLY A 78 -12.43 -21.72 -3.04
N ASN A 79 -11.79 -20.60 -2.66
CA ASN A 79 -11.41 -19.52 -3.57
C ASN A 79 -9.89 -19.22 -3.58
N ASP A 80 -9.08 -19.99 -2.87
CA ASP A 80 -7.62 -19.82 -2.74
C ASP A 80 -7.22 -18.42 -2.25
N ARG A 81 -7.87 -17.91 -1.18
CA ARG A 81 -7.69 -16.55 -0.67
C ARG A 81 -7.36 -16.50 0.80
N VAL A 82 -6.69 -15.42 1.20
CA VAL A 82 -6.39 -15.09 2.60
C VAL A 82 -7.09 -13.81 3.00
N GLY A 83 -7.82 -13.84 4.10
CA GLY A 83 -8.44 -12.68 4.74
C GLY A 83 -7.76 -12.33 6.06
N ILE A 84 -7.48 -11.07 6.28
CA ILE A 84 -7.13 -10.49 7.57
C ILE A 84 -8.31 -9.64 8.02
N LYS A 85 -8.93 -10.00 9.12
CA LYS A 85 -10.17 -9.38 9.63
C LYS A 85 -11.37 -9.46 8.67
N THR A 86 -11.41 -10.47 7.83
CA THR A 86 -12.55 -10.75 6.96
C THR A 86 -12.68 -12.24 6.69
N GLY A 87 -13.91 -12.76 6.74
CA GLY A 87 -14.24 -14.13 6.35
C GLY A 87 -14.76 -14.22 4.89
N SER A 88 -14.66 -13.14 4.13
CA SER A 88 -15.07 -13.09 2.73
C SER A 88 -14.05 -12.31 1.91
N PRO A 89 -12.83 -12.84 1.74
CA PRO A 89 -11.81 -12.16 0.97
C PRO A 89 -12.21 -12.05 -0.51
N SER A 90 -12.10 -10.84 -1.07
CA SER A 90 -12.48 -10.56 -2.47
C SER A 90 -11.31 -10.68 -3.45
N THR A 91 -10.07 -10.74 -2.92
CA THR A 91 -8.81 -10.90 -3.67
C THR A 91 -7.96 -11.95 -2.96
N GLU A 92 -6.84 -12.38 -3.57
CA GLU A 92 -5.91 -13.39 -3.02
C GLU A 92 -5.47 -13.04 -1.60
N LEU A 93 -5.20 -11.76 -1.32
CA LEU A 93 -5.00 -11.23 0.02
C LEU A 93 -5.91 -10.02 0.25
N HIS A 94 -6.88 -10.15 1.15
CA HIS A 94 -7.78 -9.07 1.54
C HIS A 94 -7.54 -8.68 3.00
N VAL A 95 -7.10 -7.45 3.24
CA VAL A 95 -6.90 -6.90 4.59
C VAL A 95 -7.95 -5.84 4.88
N VAL A 96 -8.78 -6.06 5.90
CA VAL A 96 -9.70 -5.04 6.42
C VAL A 96 -9.02 -4.32 7.57
N GLY A 97 -8.38 -3.21 7.25
CA GLY A 97 -7.62 -2.40 8.21
C GLY A 97 -6.33 -1.84 7.62
N GLY A 98 -5.49 -1.29 8.48
CA GLY A 98 -4.21 -0.73 8.08
C GLY A 98 -3.12 -1.80 7.95
N VAL A 99 -2.21 -1.60 7.00
CA VAL A 99 -0.97 -2.36 6.86
C VAL A 99 0.20 -1.46 7.22
N LYS A 100 1.06 -1.90 8.16
CA LYS A 100 2.31 -1.21 8.52
C LYS A 100 3.49 -2.12 8.23
N ALA A 101 4.38 -1.69 7.36
CA ALA A 101 5.68 -2.30 7.16
C ALA A 101 6.78 -1.38 7.74
N THR A 102 7.75 -1.95 8.45
CA THR A 102 8.92 -1.23 8.97
C THR A 102 10.17 -1.46 8.12
N GLY A 103 10.07 -2.32 7.12
CA GLY A 103 11.08 -2.57 6.09
C GLY A 103 10.57 -2.16 4.72
N SER A 104 11.31 -2.55 3.69
CA SER A 104 10.92 -2.29 2.31
C SER A 104 9.68 -3.09 1.93
N ILE A 105 8.85 -2.51 1.09
CA ILE A 105 7.78 -3.21 0.36
C ILE A 105 8.16 -3.15 -1.11
N ASP A 106 8.21 -4.30 -1.76
CA ASP A 106 8.47 -4.43 -3.19
C ASP A 106 7.18 -4.87 -3.88
N PHE A 107 6.79 -4.14 -4.92
CA PHE A 107 5.64 -4.45 -5.76
C PHE A 107 6.14 -4.71 -7.17
N ASP A 108 6.30 -5.98 -7.51
CA ASP A 108 6.83 -6.43 -8.79
C ASP A 108 5.73 -7.06 -9.65
N GLY A 109 5.75 -6.77 -10.94
CA GLY A 109 4.98 -7.48 -11.96
C GLY A 109 3.52 -7.11 -12.13
N GLY A 110 3.02 -6.00 -11.56
CA GLY A 110 1.62 -5.59 -11.69
C GLY A 110 1.40 -4.08 -11.67
N GLY A 111 0.18 -3.66 -11.95
CA GLY A 111 -0.26 -2.29 -11.74
C GLY A 111 -0.39 -1.99 -10.24
N PHE A 112 0.05 -0.84 -9.81
CA PHE A 112 -0.16 -0.34 -8.45
C PHE A 112 -1.17 0.80 -8.47
N VAL A 113 -2.35 0.56 -7.90
CA VAL A 113 -3.44 1.54 -7.88
C VAL A 113 -3.70 1.98 -6.45
N PHE A 114 -3.59 3.27 -6.20
CA PHE A 114 -4.08 3.90 -4.98
C PHE A 114 -5.50 4.41 -5.20
N ASN A 115 -6.39 4.18 -4.24
CA ASN A 115 -7.74 4.72 -4.23
C ASN A 115 -8.61 4.30 -5.43
N GLU A 116 -8.61 2.99 -5.75
CA GLU A 116 -9.45 2.41 -6.83
C GLU A 116 -10.94 2.74 -6.68
N SER A 117 -11.42 2.95 -5.46
CA SER A 117 -12.80 3.28 -5.17
C SER A 117 -13.19 4.73 -5.49
N HIS A 118 -12.24 5.58 -5.93
CA HIS A 118 -12.45 7.02 -6.17
C HIS A 118 -13.03 7.77 -4.97
N ALA A 119 -12.68 7.34 -3.76
CA ALA A 119 -13.08 8.04 -2.55
C ALA A 119 -12.27 9.35 -2.39
N ALA A 120 -12.78 10.31 -1.65
CA ALA A 120 -12.05 11.53 -1.28
C ALA A 120 -10.97 11.22 -0.22
N VAL A 121 -9.98 10.41 -0.61
CA VAL A 121 -8.86 9.97 0.23
C VAL A 121 -7.55 10.41 -0.42
N ASP A 122 -6.72 11.04 0.38
CA ASP A 122 -5.46 11.59 -0.07
C ASP A 122 -4.37 10.52 -0.15
N PHE A 123 -3.47 10.69 -1.12
CA PHE A 123 -2.20 9.97 -1.16
C PHE A 123 -1.05 10.93 -0.85
N ARG A 124 -0.16 10.54 0.08
CA ARG A 124 0.91 11.40 0.57
C ARG A 124 2.24 10.67 0.68
N ILE A 125 3.30 11.35 0.26
CA ILE A 125 4.68 10.97 0.52
C ILE A 125 5.31 12.04 1.41
N GLU A 126 5.90 11.62 2.52
CA GLU A 126 6.61 12.47 3.46
C GLU A 126 8.12 12.26 3.37
N THR A 127 8.88 13.27 3.75
CA THR A 127 10.31 13.18 4.00
C THR A 127 10.60 13.52 5.47
N ASP A 128 11.85 13.56 5.87
CA ASP A 128 12.25 13.89 7.24
C ASP A 128 11.67 15.24 7.73
N THR A 129 11.56 16.21 6.85
CA THR A 129 11.14 17.57 7.19
C THR A 129 9.88 18.06 6.47
N LEU A 130 9.47 17.39 5.39
CA LEU A 130 8.29 17.78 4.61
C LEU A 130 7.20 16.73 4.76
N THR A 131 6.08 17.12 5.33
CA THR A 131 4.90 16.27 5.49
C THR A 131 4.13 16.07 4.18
N HIS A 132 4.39 16.87 3.15
CA HIS A 132 3.73 16.84 1.85
C HIS A 132 4.78 17.04 0.72
N ALA A 133 5.80 16.16 0.70
CA ALA A 133 6.78 16.18 -0.39
C ALA A 133 6.11 15.89 -1.74
N PHE A 134 5.17 14.94 -1.74
CA PHE A 134 4.18 14.73 -2.80
C PHE A 134 2.81 14.54 -2.13
N PHE A 135 1.79 15.16 -2.68
CA PHE A 135 0.43 15.10 -2.18
C PHE A 135 -0.57 15.04 -3.33
N ALA A 136 -1.40 13.99 -3.37
CA ALA A 136 -2.56 13.94 -4.24
C ALA A 136 -3.80 14.14 -3.38
N ASP A 137 -4.48 15.27 -3.57
CA ASP A 137 -5.72 15.63 -2.90
C ASP A 137 -6.90 14.93 -3.58
N GLY A 138 -7.40 13.89 -2.94
CA GLY A 138 -8.51 13.10 -3.46
C GLY A 138 -9.86 13.83 -3.43
N SER A 139 -9.96 14.94 -2.71
CA SER A 139 -11.17 15.76 -2.65
C SER A 139 -11.20 16.87 -3.70
N ALA A 140 -10.03 17.38 -4.10
CA ALA A 140 -9.90 18.49 -5.03
C ALA A 140 -9.42 18.08 -6.43
N ASP A 141 -9.07 16.80 -6.64
CA ASP A 141 -8.49 16.26 -7.88
C ASP A 141 -7.22 16.98 -8.32
N LYS A 142 -6.31 17.27 -7.36
CA LYS A 142 -5.11 18.08 -7.59
C LYS A 142 -3.87 17.43 -6.98
N ILE A 143 -2.72 17.84 -7.47
CA ILE A 143 -1.41 17.41 -6.99
C ILE A 143 -0.66 18.61 -6.41
N GLY A 144 -0.14 18.43 -5.19
CA GLY A 144 0.79 19.33 -4.54
C GLY A 144 2.19 18.72 -4.45
N ILE A 145 3.21 19.48 -4.73
CA ILE A 145 4.61 19.17 -4.47
C ILE A 145 5.11 20.24 -3.51
N GLY A 146 5.46 19.83 -2.28
CA GLY A 146 5.83 20.74 -1.21
C GLY A 146 4.67 21.52 -0.59
N THR A 147 3.42 21.14 -0.85
CA THR A 147 2.21 21.76 -0.28
C THR A 147 1.07 20.77 -0.14
N ASP A 148 0.25 20.95 0.90
CA ASP A 148 -1.02 20.25 1.16
C ASP A 148 -2.24 21.01 0.63
N SER A 149 -2.06 22.17 0.01
CA SER A 149 -3.13 23.05 -0.44
C SER A 149 -2.94 23.46 -1.89
N PRO A 150 -3.06 22.53 -2.86
CA PRO A 150 -2.97 22.83 -4.28
C PRO A 150 -4.23 23.57 -4.75
N THR A 151 -4.23 24.91 -4.79
CA THR A 151 -5.45 25.70 -4.97
C THR A 151 -5.72 26.15 -6.41
N SER A 152 -4.68 26.52 -7.15
CA SER A 152 -4.86 27.32 -8.39
C SER A 152 -4.69 26.52 -9.69
N ALA A 153 -4.14 25.32 -9.64
CA ALA A 153 -3.84 24.49 -10.82
C ALA A 153 -4.02 23.01 -10.49
N LEU A 154 -4.07 22.15 -11.51
CA LEU A 154 -4.04 20.70 -11.33
C LEU A 154 -2.77 20.24 -10.62
N VAL A 155 -1.62 20.90 -10.90
CA VAL A 155 -0.36 20.65 -10.20
C VAL A 155 0.15 21.96 -9.63
N THR A 156 0.41 21.98 -8.32
CA THR A 156 1.03 23.12 -7.63
C THR A 156 2.38 22.69 -7.08
N VAL A 157 3.46 23.37 -7.49
CA VAL A 157 4.80 23.19 -6.90
C VAL A 157 5.07 24.39 -6.01
N SER A 158 5.29 24.17 -4.72
CA SER A 158 5.48 25.22 -3.74
C SER A 158 6.81 25.03 -2.98
N GLN A 159 7.56 26.11 -2.91
CA GLN A 159 8.76 26.27 -2.08
C GLN A 159 8.49 27.39 -1.07
N ALA A 160 8.25 27.03 0.18
CA ALA A 160 7.89 27.98 1.24
C ALA A 160 9.08 28.50 2.07
N ASN A 161 10.29 28.01 1.84
CA ASN A 161 11.47 28.43 2.60
C ASN A 161 11.98 29.78 2.10
N THR A 162 11.95 30.79 2.97
CA THR A 162 12.45 32.13 2.67
C THR A 162 13.93 32.35 3.01
N SER A 163 14.54 31.42 3.78
CA SER A 163 15.94 31.45 4.17
C SER A 163 16.70 30.33 3.48
N GLY A 164 17.58 30.65 2.55
CA GLY A 164 18.26 29.68 1.70
C GLY A 164 17.35 29.09 0.63
N ALA A 165 16.48 29.93 0.07
CA ALA A 165 15.53 29.54 -0.97
C ALA A 165 16.24 28.95 -2.19
N ILE A 166 15.69 27.86 -2.69
CA ILE A 166 16.08 27.21 -3.94
C ILE A 166 14.99 27.42 -4.98
N ALA A 167 15.26 27.16 -6.24
CA ALA A 167 14.24 27.20 -7.29
C ALA A 167 13.17 26.16 -7.03
N CYS A 168 11.90 26.51 -7.29
CA CYS A 168 10.79 25.56 -7.20
C CYS A 168 10.91 24.39 -8.19
N LEU A 169 11.49 24.66 -9.35
CA LEU A 169 11.64 23.70 -10.43
C LEU A 169 12.96 23.98 -11.15
N THR A 170 13.76 22.93 -11.31
CA THR A 170 14.91 22.92 -12.20
C THR A 170 14.57 21.96 -13.33
N LEU A 171 14.71 22.43 -14.56
CA LEU A 171 14.58 21.61 -15.77
C LEU A 171 15.98 21.41 -16.32
N ASP A 172 16.41 20.17 -16.43
CA ASP A 172 17.71 19.77 -16.95
C ASP A 172 17.47 18.89 -18.17
N GLN A 173 18.02 19.29 -19.32
CA GLN A 173 17.83 18.63 -20.62
C GLN A 173 19.19 18.38 -21.26
N ASP A 174 19.58 17.11 -21.32
CA ASP A 174 20.83 16.68 -21.93
C ASP A 174 20.76 16.56 -23.46
N ASP A 175 19.55 16.49 -24.00
CA ASP A 175 19.36 16.40 -25.45
C ASP A 175 19.48 17.81 -26.08
N THR A 176 20.29 17.92 -27.13
CA THR A 176 20.67 19.23 -27.71
C THR A 176 19.61 19.81 -28.67
N ASP A 177 18.65 19.02 -29.09
CA ASP A 177 17.65 19.38 -30.10
C ASP A 177 16.19 19.31 -29.60
N GLN A 178 15.98 19.15 -28.28
CA GLN A 178 14.66 19.12 -27.67
C GLN A 178 14.41 20.34 -26.78
N GLU A 179 13.15 20.77 -26.73
CA GLU A 179 12.72 21.87 -25.89
C GLU A 179 12.63 21.51 -24.41
N PHE A 180 12.92 22.44 -23.49
CA PHE A 180 12.71 22.28 -22.04
C PHE A 180 11.25 22.25 -21.62
N ILE A 181 10.41 23.01 -22.31
CA ILE A 181 8.96 23.11 -22.04
C ILE A 181 8.24 23.22 -23.37
N ARG A 182 7.25 22.39 -23.55
CA ARG A 182 6.32 22.44 -24.66
C ARG A 182 4.96 22.96 -24.21
N PHE A 183 4.44 23.97 -24.87
CA PHE A 183 3.11 24.48 -24.65
C PHE A 183 2.21 24.07 -25.82
N ASP A 184 1.27 23.16 -25.56
CA ASP A 184 0.24 22.77 -26.54
C ASP A 184 -1.10 23.40 -26.12
N GLY A 185 -1.68 24.19 -26.96
CA GLY A 185 -2.92 24.87 -26.68
C GLY A 185 -3.61 25.37 -27.95
N THR A 186 -4.86 25.76 -27.80
CA THR A 186 -5.60 26.41 -28.89
C THR A 186 -5.23 27.86 -28.92
N SER A 187 -4.88 28.37 -30.13
CA SER A 187 -4.58 29.78 -30.37
C SER A 187 -5.77 30.55 -30.98
N ALA A 188 -5.85 31.84 -30.70
CA ALA A 188 -6.80 32.75 -31.28
C ALA A 188 -6.17 34.16 -31.35
N SER A 189 -6.73 35.01 -32.20
CA SER A 189 -6.27 36.40 -32.36
C SER A 189 -6.85 37.35 -31.32
N ASP A 190 -7.70 36.89 -30.42
CA ASP A 190 -8.50 37.73 -29.51
C ASP A 190 -8.18 37.49 -28.02
N GLN A 191 -7.06 36.86 -27.70
CA GLN A 191 -6.63 36.56 -26.31
C GLN A 191 -7.61 35.66 -25.48
N THR A 192 -8.61 35.05 -26.12
CA THR A 192 -9.60 34.20 -25.45
C THR A 192 -9.12 32.77 -25.29
N LYS A 193 -7.99 32.40 -25.85
CA LYS A 193 -7.43 31.05 -25.84
C LYS A 193 -6.09 31.02 -25.09
N SER A 194 -5.61 29.80 -24.78
CA SER A 194 -4.35 29.58 -24.08
C SER A 194 -3.14 30.20 -24.78
N LEU A 195 -3.17 30.29 -26.09
CA LEU A 195 -2.17 30.94 -26.91
C LEU A 195 -2.83 32.05 -27.71
N THR A 196 -2.13 33.19 -27.95
CA THR A 196 -2.64 34.26 -28.81
C THR A 196 -1.70 34.55 -29.98
N THR A 197 -2.29 34.82 -31.13
CA THR A 197 -1.61 35.36 -32.30
C THR A 197 -1.81 36.88 -32.40
N ASP A 198 -2.50 37.50 -31.45
CA ASP A 198 -2.66 38.93 -31.36
C ASP A 198 -1.32 39.61 -31.04
N THR A 199 -0.91 40.55 -31.85
CA THR A 199 0.33 41.34 -31.65
C THR A 199 0.08 42.62 -30.87
N SER A 200 -1.18 42.98 -30.63
CA SER A 200 -1.59 44.13 -29.83
C SER A 200 -1.85 43.75 -28.38
N VAL A 201 -0.88 43.10 -27.75
CA VAL A 201 -0.92 42.82 -26.32
C VAL A 201 -0.97 44.12 -25.52
N GLY A 202 -1.60 44.07 -24.33
CA GLY A 202 -1.73 45.22 -23.45
C GLY A 202 -0.42 45.86 -23.00
N SER A 203 -0.49 46.72 -22.03
CA SER A 203 0.70 47.37 -21.48
C SER A 203 1.62 46.37 -20.77
N LEU A 204 2.92 46.58 -20.89
CA LEU A 204 3.92 45.83 -20.14
C LEU A 204 3.64 45.97 -18.62
N THR A 205 3.38 44.90 -17.97
CA THR A 205 3.03 44.88 -16.54
C THR A 205 4.25 44.55 -15.66
N GLY A 206 5.15 43.71 -16.14
CA GLY A 206 6.34 43.33 -15.38
C GLY A 206 7.19 42.29 -16.09
N HIS A 207 8.07 41.68 -15.33
CA HIS A 207 9.00 40.67 -15.80
C HIS A 207 9.08 39.50 -14.86
N ILE A 208 9.19 38.31 -15.40
CA ILE A 208 9.49 37.07 -14.65
C ILE A 208 11.00 36.84 -14.74
N ARG A 209 11.68 36.69 -13.60
CA ARG A 209 13.08 36.34 -13.61
C ARG A 209 13.24 34.83 -13.84
N VAL A 210 14.09 34.47 -14.77
CA VAL A 210 14.52 33.11 -15.06
C VAL A 210 16.03 33.02 -15.03
N ASN A 211 16.58 31.93 -14.60
CA ASN A 211 18.01 31.65 -14.64
C ASN A 211 18.30 30.65 -15.76
N ILE A 212 19.19 30.98 -16.65
CA ILE A 212 19.62 30.12 -17.75
C ILE A 212 21.13 29.99 -17.67
N ASN A 213 21.63 28.76 -17.43
CA ASN A 213 23.06 28.48 -17.34
C ASN A 213 23.80 29.41 -16.37
N GLY A 214 23.21 29.65 -15.18
CA GLY A 214 23.82 30.50 -14.14
C GLY A 214 23.64 32.01 -14.37
N THR A 215 23.04 32.45 -15.46
CA THR A 215 22.79 33.88 -15.75
C THR A 215 21.31 34.20 -15.61
N ASP A 216 20.97 35.28 -14.92
CA ASP A 216 19.60 35.77 -14.77
C ASP A 216 19.12 36.51 -15.99
N PHE A 217 17.93 36.14 -16.45
CA PHE A 217 17.22 36.81 -17.54
C PHE A 217 15.82 37.20 -17.07
N TRP A 218 15.18 38.11 -17.86
CA TRP A 218 13.84 38.61 -17.60
C TRP A 218 12.93 38.35 -18.79
N ILE A 219 11.84 37.61 -18.54
CA ILE A 219 10.75 37.39 -19.51
C ILE A 219 9.67 38.43 -19.23
N PRO A 220 9.37 39.36 -20.20
CA PRO A 220 8.33 40.35 -20.01
C PRO A 220 6.93 39.69 -20.03
N TYR A 221 6.01 40.21 -19.21
CA TYR A 221 4.60 39.87 -19.29
C TYR A 221 3.74 41.11 -19.39
N TYR A 222 2.63 40.99 -20.09
CA TYR A 222 1.75 42.09 -20.47
C TYR A 222 0.35 41.84 -19.86
N ALA A 223 -0.37 42.95 -19.60
CA ALA A 223 -1.78 42.84 -19.22
C ALA A 223 -2.60 42.37 -20.45
N THR A 224 -3.74 41.75 -20.17
CA THR A 224 -4.78 41.52 -21.19
C THR A 224 -5.48 42.86 -21.47
N ASN A 225 -5.84 43.11 -22.75
CA ASN A 225 -6.65 44.26 -23.14
C ASN A 225 -8.11 44.06 -22.72
#